data_877f7423247735c6b56037c8c4ccd219
#
_entry.id   877f7423247735c6b56037c8c4ccd219
#
_cell.length_a   1.000
_cell.length_b   1.000
_cell.length_c   1.000
_cell.angle_alpha   90.00
_cell.angle_beta   90.00
_cell.angle_gamma   90.00
#
_symmetry.space_group_name_H-M   'P 1'
#
loop_
_entity.id
_entity.type
_entity.pdbx_description
1 polymer ?
#
loop_
_entity_poly.entity_id
_entity_poly.type
_entity_poly.pdbx_seq_one_letter_code
_entity_poly.pdbx_strand_id
1 'polypeptide(L)'
;MQTADTHGAVRHDWTLEEISCLFALPFNDLLFQAQTIHRTHFDPNRVQVSTLLSIKTGACSEDCAYCSQSARYDTGLERERLLPLDEVVEAAQAAKAKGATRFCMGA
;
A
#
# COMPACT_ATOMS: atom_id res chain seq x y z
N MET A 1 -34.03 -2.13 -16.95
CA MET A 1 -32.86 -1.48 -17.55
C MET A 1 -31.68 -2.38 -17.25
N GLN A 2 -31.22 -3.15 -18.24
CA GLN A 2 -30.12 -4.10 -18.07
C GLN A 2 -28.83 -3.29 -17.85
N THR A 3 -28.28 -3.34 -16.64
CA THR A 3 -26.90 -2.91 -16.41
C THR A 3 -26.02 -3.86 -17.19
N ALA A 4 -25.34 -3.35 -18.19
CA ALA A 4 -24.33 -4.10 -18.91
C ALA A 4 -23.34 -4.68 -17.90
N ASP A 5 -23.16 -5.99 -17.98
CA ASP A 5 -22.29 -6.77 -17.11
C ASP A 5 -20.83 -6.38 -17.38
N THR A 6 -20.39 -5.28 -16.78
CA THR A 6 -19.01 -4.77 -16.85
C THR A 6 -18.16 -5.30 -15.71
N HIS A 7 -18.59 -6.40 -15.07
CA HIS A 7 -17.84 -7.05 -14.01
C HIS A 7 -16.47 -7.56 -14.56
N GLY A 8 -15.45 -6.80 -14.31
CA GLY A 8 -14.06 -7.17 -14.59
C GLY A 8 -13.32 -6.32 -15.62
N ALA A 9 -13.96 -5.41 -16.34
CA ALA A 9 -13.26 -4.49 -17.22
C ALA A 9 -12.59 -3.35 -16.42
N VAL A 10 -11.34 -3.05 -16.73
CA VAL A 10 -10.66 -1.86 -16.17
C VAL A 10 -11.32 -0.61 -16.79
N ARG A 11 -11.86 0.24 -15.95
CA ARG A 11 -12.56 1.47 -16.34
C ARG A 11 -11.84 2.70 -15.79
N HIS A 12 -11.89 3.78 -16.56
CA HIS A 12 -11.33 5.09 -16.19
C HIS A 12 -12.37 6.22 -16.26
N ASP A 13 -13.64 5.88 -16.49
CA ASP A 13 -14.77 6.78 -16.76
C ASP A 13 -15.84 6.73 -15.65
N TRP A 14 -15.42 6.44 -14.42
CA TRP A 14 -16.31 6.37 -13.26
C TRP A 14 -16.96 7.73 -12.99
N THR A 15 -18.29 7.73 -12.85
CA THR A 15 -19.04 8.90 -12.40
C THR A 15 -19.11 8.96 -10.87
N LEU A 16 -19.33 10.14 -10.32
CA LEU A 16 -19.53 10.31 -8.88
C LEU A 16 -20.74 9.54 -8.37
N GLU A 17 -21.80 9.46 -9.19
CA GLU A 17 -23.02 8.71 -8.85
C GLU A 17 -22.73 7.20 -8.73
N GLU A 18 -22.02 6.61 -9.68
CA GLU A 18 -21.63 5.19 -9.63
C GLU A 18 -20.79 4.89 -8.39
N ILE A 19 -19.82 5.75 -8.09
CA ILE A 19 -18.97 5.60 -6.89
C ILE A 19 -19.82 5.71 -5.63
N SER A 20 -20.73 6.69 -5.56
CA SER A 20 -21.62 6.87 -4.41
C SER A 20 -22.53 5.66 -4.19
N CYS A 21 -23.01 5.06 -5.28
CA CYS A 21 -23.80 3.82 -5.21
C CYS A 21 -23.01 2.65 -4.63
N LEU A 22 -21.71 2.52 -4.98
CA LEU A 22 -20.84 1.50 -4.36
C LEU A 22 -20.68 1.71 -2.85
N PHE A 23 -20.49 2.96 -2.41
CA PHE A 23 -20.39 3.29 -0.98
C PHE A 23 -21.71 3.06 -0.22
N ALA A 24 -22.85 3.13 -0.89
CA ALA A 24 -24.16 2.91 -0.30
C ALA A 24 -24.57 1.42 -0.21
N LEU A 25 -23.78 0.52 -0.83
CA LEU A 25 -24.06 -0.92 -0.77
C LEU A 25 -23.94 -1.44 0.67
N PRO A 26 -24.76 -2.44 1.05
CA PRO A 26 -24.51 -3.23 2.24
C PRO A 26 -23.08 -3.83 2.19
N PHE A 27 -22.39 -3.83 3.33
CA PHE A 27 -20.98 -4.23 3.38
C PHE A 27 -20.71 -5.62 2.78
N ASN A 28 -21.55 -6.59 3.06
CA ASN A 28 -21.37 -7.95 2.53
C ASN A 28 -21.54 -8.02 1.01
N ASP A 29 -22.43 -7.22 0.44
CA ASP A 29 -22.63 -7.16 -1.01
C ASP A 29 -21.44 -6.49 -1.69
N LEU A 30 -20.91 -5.41 -1.10
CA LEU A 30 -19.68 -4.75 -1.56
C LEU A 30 -18.48 -5.71 -1.51
N LEU A 31 -18.34 -6.44 -0.42
CA LEU A 31 -17.26 -7.42 -0.25
C LEU A 31 -17.36 -8.56 -1.27
N PHE A 32 -18.54 -9.06 -1.53
CA PHE A 32 -18.77 -10.10 -2.54
C PHE A 32 -18.41 -9.62 -3.95
N GLN A 33 -18.83 -8.40 -4.32
CA GLN A 33 -18.48 -7.80 -5.61
C GLN A 33 -16.96 -7.59 -5.73
N ALA A 34 -16.32 -7.07 -4.69
CA ALA A 34 -14.87 -6.89 -4.67
C ALA A 34 -14.12 -8.23 -4.84
N GLN A 35 -14.56 -9.29 -4.17
CA GLN A 35 -13.99 -10.62 -4.29
C GLN A 35 -14.21 -11.21 -5.69
N THR A 36 -15.35 -10.98 -6.31
CA THR A 36 -15.64 -11.44 -7.66
C THR A 36 -14.68 -10.82 -8.67
N ILE A 37 -14.48 -9.50 -8.60
CA ILE A 37 -13.54 -8.78 -9.46
C ILE A 37 -12.10 -9.22 -9.18
N HIS A 38 -11.73 -9.34 -7.91
CA HIS A 38 -10.38 -9.77 -7.53
C HIS A 38 -10.03 -11.14 -8.15
N ARG A 39 -10.94 -12.11 -8.05
CA ARG A 39 -10.75 -13.46 -8.60
C ARG A 39 -10.70 -13.51 -10.12
N THR A 40 -11.25 -12.52 -10.80
CA THR A 40 -11.18 -12.40 -12.26
C THR A 40 -9.76 -12.02 -12.72
N HIS A 41 -9.04 -11.23 -11.92
CA HIS A 41 -7.76 -10.64 -12.31
C HIS A 41 -6.55 -11.18 -11.57
N PHE A 42 -6.75 -11.77 -10.39
CA PHE A 42 -5.68 -12.20 -9.48
C PHE A 42 -5.94 -13.58 -8.89
N ASP A 43 -4.89 -14.28 -8.51
CA ASP A 43 -5.00 -15.46 -7.66
C ASP A 43 -5.46 -15.04 -6.25
N PRO A 44 -6.68 -15.43 -5.82
CA PRO A 44 -7.25 -14.97 -4.56
C PRO A 44 -6.54 -15.54 -3.32
N ASN A 45 -5.73 -16.59 -3.49
CA ASN A 45 -5.01 -17.25 -2.42
C ASN A 45 -3.54 -16.81 -2.33
N ARG A 46 -3.12 -15.93 -3.24
CA ARG A 46 -1.76 -15.40 -3.24
C ARG A 46 -1.71 -14.11 -2.45
N VAL A 47 -1.02 -14.14 -1.31
CA VAL A 47 -0.81 -12.98 -0.43
C VAL A 47 0.63 -12.52 -0.54
N GLN A 48 0.83 -11.21 -0.81
CA GLN A 48 2.15 -10.60 -0.73
C GLN A 48 2.47 -10.30 0.73
N VAL A 49 3.56 -10.89 1.23
CA VAL A 49 4.08 -10.60 2.58
C VAL A 49 5.18 -9.57 2.44
N SER A 50 4.96 -8.38 2.98
CA SER A 50 5.90 -7.26 2.90
C SER A 50 6.54 -6.99 4.25
N THR A 51 7.85 -6.73 4.24
CA THR A 51 8.60 -6.21 5.38
C THR A 51 9.10 -4.82 5.04
N LEU A 52 8.99 -3.90 5.99
CA LEU A 52 9.45 -2.53 5.87
C LEU A 52 10.70 -2.31 6.74
N LEU A 53 11.69 -1.63 6.21
CA LEU A 53 12.84 -1.10 6.94
C LEU A 53 12.92 0.40 6.72
N SER A 54 12.98 1.18 7.82
CA SER A 54 13.42 2.56 7.76
C SER A 54 14.94 2.58 7.65
N ILE A 55 15.45 3.02 6.51
CA ILE A 55 16.90 3.09 6.28
C ILE A 55 17.51 4.41 6.75
N LYS A 56 16.65 5.41 7.02
CA LYS A 56 17.01 6.69 7.57
C LYS A 56 15.80 7.30 8.27
N THR A 57 15.97 7.73 9.51
CA THR A 57 14.91 8.38 10.29
C THR A 57 15.17 9.87 10.39
N GLY A 58 14.16 10.68 10.11
CA GLY A 58 14.21 12.14 10.20
C GLY A 58 15.07 12.82 9.15
N ALA A 59 15.13 14.14 9.22
CA ALA A 59 15.92 15.01 8.32
C ALA A 59 15.62 14.83 6.83
N CYS A 60 14.38 14.46 6.48
CA CYS A 60 13.92 14.41 5.10
C CYS A 60 13.79 15.84 4.54
N SER A 61 14.32 16.09 3.34
CA SER A 61 14.29 17.40 2.68
C SER A 61 12.91 17.79 2.13
N GLU A 62 12.01 16.81 2.01
CA GLU A 62 10.69 17.00 1.43
C GLU A 62 9.73 17.71 2.41
N ASP A 63 8.75 18.43 1.85
CA ASP A 63 7.75 19.21 2.58
C ASP A 63 6.38 18.52 2.62
N CYS A 64 6.36 17.27 3.07
CA CYS A 64 5.11 16.53 3.22
C CYS A 64 4.45 16.88 4.55
N ALA A 65 3.35 17.62 4.52
CA ALA A 65 2.68 18.18 5.70
C ALA A 65 2.21 17.14 6.73
N TYR A 66 1.98 15.88 6.32
CA TYR A 66 1.57 14.80 7.21
C TYR A 66 2.73 13.93 7.73
N CYS A 67 3.95 14.12 7.19
CA CYS A 67 5.06 13.23 7.44
C CYS A 67 5.94 13.72 8.59
N SER A 68 6.07 12.90 9.63
CA SER A 68 6.93 13.20 10.79
C SER A 68 8.44 13.21 10.45
N GLN A 69 8.84 12.67 9.31
CA GLN A 69 10.23 12.60 8.86
C GLN A 69 10.74 13.93 8.28
N SER A 70 9.84 14.84 7.88
CA SER A 70 10.22 16.11 7.26
C SER A 70 11.06 16.98 8.20
N ALA A 71 12.18 17.51 7.69
CA ALA A 71 13.03 18.44 8.42
C ALA A 71 12.41 19.84 8.58
N ARG A 72 11.27 20.09 7.92
CA ARG A 72 10.58 21.38 7.92
C ARG A 72 9.65 21.56 9.12
N TYR A 73 9.36 20.48 9.85
CA TYR A 73 8.48 20.47 11.01
C TYR A 73 9.21 19.92 12.23
N ASP A 74 8.95 20.52 13.38
CA ASP A 74 9.45 19.99 14.66
C ASP A 74 8.46 18.94 15.17
N THR A 75 8.81 17.68 14.96
CA THR A 75 7.99 16.53 15.36
C THR A 75 8.58 15.77 16.55
N GLY A 76 9.69 16.27 17.12
CA GLY A 76 10.40 15.60 18.21
C GLY A 76 11.10 14.30 17.79
N LEU A 77 11.18 14.02 16.49
CA LEU A 77 11.80 12.81 15.96
C LEU A 77 13.33 12.96 15.96
N GLU A 78 14.03 12.01 16.58
CA GLU A 78 15.49 11.97 16.53
C GLU A 78 15.99 11.69 15.11
N ARG A 79 17.04 12.40 14.71
CA ARG A 79 17.64 12.26 13.38
C ARG A 79 18.67 11.15 13.40
N GLU A 80 18.48 10.18 12.52
CA GLU A 80 19.42 9.09 12.33
C GLU A 80 20.21 9.23 11.02
N ARG A 81 21.34 8.59 10.96
CA ARG A 81 22.11 8.48 9.72
C ARG A 81 21.51 7.39 8.84
N LEU A 82 21.79 7.49 7.54
CA LEU A 82 21.51 6.41 6.62
C LEU A 82 22.20 5.13 7.09
N LEU A 83 21.45 4.02 7.14
CA LEU A 83 22.00 2.72 7.51
C LEU A 83 23.13 2.30 6.54
N PRO A 84 24.16 1.63 7.05
CA PRO A 84 25.17 1.00 6.20
C PRO A 84 24.55 -0.03 5.26
N LEU A 85 25.15 -0.19 4.07
CA LEU A 85 24.64 -1.10 3.04
C LEU A 85 24.57 -2.56 3.51
N ASP A 86 25.55 -3.01 4.25
CA ASP A 86 25.63 -4.36 4.80
C ASP A 86 24.48 -4.65 5.78
N GLU A 87 24.14 -3.72 6.66
CA GLU A 87 22.99 -3.85 7.56
C GLU A 87 21.65 -3.95 6.79
N VAL A 88 21.49 -3.16 5.74
CA VAL A 88 20.28 -3.20 4.90
C VAL A 88 20.17 -4.53 4.17
N VAL A 89 21.29 -5.04 3.64
CA VAL A 89 21.33 -6.35 2.95
C VAL A 89 21.05 -7.49 3.93
N GLU A 90 21.63 -7.46 5.12
CA GLU A 90 21.38 -8.45 6.15
C GLU A 90 19.89 -8.47 6.56
N ALA A 91 19.29 -7.30 6.78
CA ALA A 91 17.87 -7.18 7.09
C ALA A 91 16.97 -7.74 5.98
N ALA A 92 17.32 -7.48 4.71
CA ALA A 92 16.59 -8.00 3.55
C ALA A 92 16.70 -9.54 3.47
N GLN A 93 17.87 -10.11 3.70
CA GLN A 93 18.09 -11.55 3.73
C GLN A 93 17.30 -12.21 4.88
N ALA A 94 17.30 -11.60 6.06
CA ALA A 94 16.54 -12.07 7.21
C ALA A 94 15.02 -12.03 6.95
N ALA A 95 14.53 -10.96 6.33
CA ALA A 95 13.13 -10.85 5.91
C ALA A 95 12.74 -11.95 4.92
N LYS A 96 13.57 -12.20 3.90
CA LYS A 96 13.38 -13.27 2.93
C LYS A 96 13.35 -14.65 3.60
N ALA A 97 14.26 -14.92 4.51
CA ALA A 97 14.33 -16.18 5.25
C ALA A 97 13.07 -16.42 6.11
N LYS A 98 12.41 -15.34 6.57
CA LYS A 98 11.13 -15.39 7.30
C LYS A 98 9.89 -15.48 6.39
N GLY A 99 10.07 -15.54 5.08
CA GLY A 99 9.00 -15.72 4.10
C GLY A 99 8.46 -14.42 3.49
N ALA A 100 9.12 -13.28 3.68
CA ALA A 100 8.75 -12.07 2.99
C ALA A 100 8.97 -12.22 1.48
N THR A 101 7.96 -11.81 0.70
CA THR A 101 8.01 -11.80 -0.76
C THR A 101 8.33 -10.42 -1.32
N ARG A 102 8.28 -9.42 -0.46
CA ARG A 102 8.62 -8.03 -0.77
C ARG A 102 9.35 -7.38 0.40
N PHE A 103 10.42 -6.67 0.10
CA PHE A 103 11.14 -5.85 1.06
C PHE A 103 11.05 -4.39 0.63
N CYS A 104 10.52 -3.54 1.51
CA CYS A 104 10.36 -2.12 1.27
C CYS A 104 11.38 -1.35 2.10
N MET A 105 12.07 -0.40 1.47
CA MET A 105 12.99 0.50 2.15
C MET A 105 12.47 1.92 2.04
N GLY A 106 12.44 2.62 3.15
CA GLY A 106 11.97 4.00 3.24
C GLY A 106 12.93 4.88 4.04
N ALA A 107 12.88 6.17 3.71
CA ALA A 107 13.63 7.21 4.42
C ALA A 107 12.73 8.42 4.68
#